data_7abec950be1ef42cc09e39f53fceddba
#
_entry.id   7abec950be1ef42cc09e39f53fceddba
#
_cell.length_a   1.000
_cell.length_b   1.000
_cell.length_c   1.000
_cell.angle_alpha   90.00
_cell.angle_beta   90.00
_cell.angle_gamma   90.00
#
_symmetry.space_group_name_H-M   'P 1'
#
loop_
_entity.id
_entity.type
_entity.pdbx_description
1 polymer ?
#
loop_
_entity_poly.entity_id
_entity_poly.type
_entity_poly.pdbx_seq_one_letter_code
_entity_poly.pdbx_strand_id
1 'polypeptide(L)'
;MNRLAGRVCLVTGSTGMAAAAAERFAGEGAAVFITSRTEGHCRALAERIAAAGGKVAFRAADLANEAEVELAVVDCVEAFGRIDSLFSVAGGSGRRFGDGPIHEVSGDAWDSTLRLNLRTQALVCGAVVRRMLAQEPNESGTRGSILLMGSVTATDPVPELFGTHAYAAAKGAITALMTAMAATYLPDRIRVNAVAPSLTRTPMAARAAGDEQILAFARSKQPLAGEMLDPDEVAQAAVYFLSDESRTVTGQLLKIDGGWSVNSVSPAPGRPL
;
A
#
# COMPACT_ATOMS: atom_id res chain seq x y z
N MET A 1 7.55 1.38 21.28
CA MET A 1 7.03 0.02 21.52
C MET A 1 7.68 -0.88 20.49
N ASN A 2 7.93 -2.16 20.78
CA ASN A 2 8.64 -3.06 19.83
C ASN A 2 7.67 -4.10 19.24
N ARG A 3 6.57 -3.62 18.62
CA ARG A 3 5.47 -4.45 18.09
C ARG A 3 5.88 -5.34 16.91
N LEU A 4 6.96 -4.95 16.22
CA LEU A 4 7.55 -5.67 15.08
C LEU A 4 8.98 -6.15 15.38
N ALA A 5 9.37 -6.25 16.66
CA ALA A 5 10.71 -6.69 17.04
C ALA A 5 11.06 -8.05 16.43
N GLY A 6 12.26 -8.13 15.83
CA GLY A 6 12.76 -9.34 15.19
C GLY A 6 12.09 -9.73 13.86
N ARG A 7 11.13 -8.95 13.36
CA ARG A 7 10.50 -9.20 12.06
C ARG A 7 11.25 -8.54 10.91
N VAL A 8 11.19 -9.18 9.76
CA VAL A 8 11.67 -8.64 8.49
C VAL A 8 10.46 -8.16 7.69
N CYS A 9 10.39 -6.84 7.43
CA CYS A 9 9.30 -6.20 6.71
C CYS A 9 9.76 -5.71 5.33
N LEU A 10 9.24 -6.31 4.26
CA LEU A 10 9.40 -5.81 2.89
C LEU A 10 8.33 -4.75 2.61
N VAL A 11 8.76 -3.55 2.18
CA VAL A 11 7.88 -2.42 1.83
C VAL A 11 8.09 -2.05 0.38
N THR A 12 7.01 -2.03 -0.40
CA THR A 12 7.06 -1.56 -1.78
C THR A 12 6.70 -0.08 -1.87
N GLY A 13 7.58 0.71 -2.46
CA GLY A 13 7.49 2.17 -2.48
C GLY A 13 8.49 2.81 -1.52
N SER A 14 8.80 4.10 -1.74
CA SER A 14 9.84 4.82 -0.98
C SER A 14 9.45 6.26 -0.64
N THR A 15 8.19 6.64 -0.88
CA THR A 15 7.66 7.97 -0.58
C THR A 15 6.24 7.87 -0.01
N GLY A 16 5.73 8.96 0.58
CA GLY A 16 4.37 9.02 1.12
C GLY A 16 4.10 7.93 2.14
N MET A 17 2.99 7.21 2.00
CA MET A 17 2.57 6.15 2.94
C MET A 17 3.60 5.03 3.09
N ALA A 18 4.33 4.68 2.01
CA ALA A 18 5.38 3.67 2.08
C ALA A 18 6.57 4.13 2.93
N ALA A 19 6.97 5.40 2.80
CA ALA A 19 8.05 5.95 3.60
C ALA A 19 7.66 6.04 5.08
N ALA A 20 6.49 6.59 5.39
CA ALA A 20 5.98 6.66 6.76
C ALA A 20 5.90 5.27 7.42
N ALA A 21 5.41 4.26 6.68
CA ALA A 21 5.34 2.90 7.18
C ALA A 21 6.73 2.29 7.40
N ALA A 22 7.67 2.48 6.47
CA ALA A 22 9.03 1.95 6.61
C ALA A 22 9.76 2.53 7.84
N GLU A 23 9.66 3.85 8.06
CA GLU A 23 10.21 4.53 9.23
C GLU A 23 9.55 4.04 10.53
N ARG A 24 8.22 3.90 10.54
CA ARG A 24 7.50 3.38 11.70
C ARG A 24 7.83 1.91 11.99
N PHE A 25 7.92 1.06 10.98
CA PHE A 25 8.28 -0.36 11.16
C PHE A 25 9.68 -0.50 11.78
N ALA A 26 10.65 0.29 11.30
CA ALA A 26 11.98 0.34 11.90
C ALA A 26 11.94 0.82 13.35
N GLY A 27 11.14 1.86 13.67
CA GLY A 27 10.92 2.36 15.02
C GLY A 27 10.20 1.35 15.93
N GLU A 28 9.45 0.40 15.37
CA GLU A 28 8.83 -0.73 16.09
C GLU A 28 9.73 -1.99 16.12
N GLY A 29 11.01 -1.85 15.75
CA GLY A 29 12.04 -2.89 15.90
C GLY A 29 12.17 -3.86 14.72
N ALA A 30 11.53 -3.60 13.58
CA ALA A 30 11.69 -4.42 12.38
C ALA A 30 13.02 -4.15 11.66
N ALA A 31 13.53 -5.18 10.97
CA ALA A 31 14.44 -4.97 9.84
C ALA A 31 13.59 -4.67 8.59
N VAL A 32 13.89 -3.57 7.91
CA VAL A 32 13.07 -3.08 6.80
C VAL A 32 13.81 -3.24 5.47
N PHE A 33 13.16 -3.87 4.48
CA PHE A 33 13.65 -3.91 3.11
C PHE A 33 12.77 -3.04 2.23
N ILE A 34 13.36 -2.04 1.55
CA ILE A 34 12.62 -1.09 0.70
C ILE A 34 12.84 -1.45 -0.76
N THR A 35 11.78 -1.50 -1.56
CA THR A 35 11.92 -1.63 -3.00
C THR A 35 10.99 -0.67 -3.75
N SER A 36 11.55 0.09 -4.68
CA SER A 36 10.81 0.96 -5.60
C SER A 36 11.69 1.31 -6.81
N ARG A 37 11.10 1.92 -7.85
CA ARG A 37 11.81 2.21 -9.10
C ARG A 37 12.92 3.26 -8.98
N THR A 38 12.79 4.20 -8.06
CA THR A 38 13.71 5.35 -7.97
C THR A 38 14.76 5.09 -6.89
N GLU A 39 15.97 4.73 -7.30
CA GLU A 39 17.07 4.42 -6.39
C GLU A 39 17.34 5.54 -5.40
N GLY A 40 17.41 6.80 -5.87
CA GLY A 40 17.66 7.95 -5.00
C GLY A 40 16.61 8.10 -3.88
N HIS A 41 15.33 7.78 -4.13
CA HIS A 41 14.31 7.79 -3.09
C HIS A 41 14.49 6.64 -2.10
N CYS A 42 14.84 5.44 -2.58
CA CYS A 42 15.13 4.30 -1.69
C CYS A 42 16.32 4.61 -0.79
N ARG A 43 17.42 5.13 -1.37
CA ARG A 43 18.63 5.52 -0.65
C ARG A 43 18.35 6.57 0.42
N ALA A 44 17.68 7.66 0.08
CA ALA A 44 17.35 8.74 1.01
C ALA A 44 16.46 8.24 2.18
N LEU A 45 15.52 7.34 1.91
CA LEU A 45 14.69 6.74 2.96
C LEU A 45 15.52 5.80 3.85
N ALA A 46 16.38 4.98 3.24
CA ALA A 46 17.26 4.07 3.99
C ALA A 46 18.25 4.85 4.89
N GLU A 47 18.81 5.95 4.40
CA GLU A 47 19.67 6.82 5.19
C GLU A 47 18.96 7.41 6.42
N ARG A 48 17.71 7.85 6.27
CA ARG A 48 16.91 8.36 7.41
C ARG A 48 16.65 7.27 8.45
N ILE A 49 16.25 6.07 7.99
CA ILE A 49 16.01 4.92 8.89
C ILE A 49 17.30 4.51 9.61
N ALA A 50 18.44 4.44 8.90
CA ALA A 50 19.73 4.09 9.49
C ALA A 50 20.20 5.16 10.49
N ALA A 51 20.02 6.45 10.19
CA ALA A 51 20.36 7.56 11.10
C ALA A 51 19.52 7.51 12.41
N ALA A 52 18.29 6.96 12.35
CA ALA A 52 17.45 6.71 13.52
C ALA A 52 17.80 5.38 14.25
N GLY A 53 18.85 4.66 13.83
CA GLY A 53 19.28 3.39 14.42
C GLY A 53 18.53 2.16 13.91
N GLY A 54 17.70 2.29 12.88
CA GLY A 54 16.95 1.18 12.29
C GLY A 54 17.80 0.29 11.39
N LYS A 55 17.42 -0.99 11.29
CA LYS A 55 18.04 -1.93 10.33
C LYS A 55 17.31 -1.81 9.00
N VAL A 56 18.04 -1.46 7.94
CA VAL A 56 17.44 -1.22 6.62
C VAL A 56 18.35 -1.67 5.48
N ALA A 57 17.76 -2.20 4.43
CA ALA A 57 18.39 -2.43 3.13
C ALA A 57 17.38 -2.06 2.03
N PHE A 58 17.85 -1.91 0.79
CA PHE A 58 16.98 -1.59 -0.32
C PHE A 58 17.49 -2.11 -1.65
N ARG A 59 16.56 -2.26 -2.61
CA ARG A 59 16.85 -2.46 -4.03
C ARG A 59 15.94 -1.58 -4.88
N ALA A 60 16.50 -0.91 -5.87
CA ALA A 60 15.71 -0.28 -6.93
C ALA A 60 15.22 -1.35 -7.91
N ALA A 61 13.89 -1.39 -8.18
CA ALA A 61 13.27 -2.35 -9.07
C ALA A 61 11.97 -1.82 -9.69
N ASP A 62 11.70 -2.13 -10.98
CA ASP A 62 10.35 -2.01 -11.55
C ASP A 62 9.52 -3.21 -11.12
N LEU A 63 8.62 -2.99 -10.18
CA LEU A 63 7.76 -4.04 -9.62
C LEU A 63 6.69 -4.57 -10.59
N ALA A 64 6.59 -4.01 -11.80
CA ALA A 64 5.81 -4.58 -12.89
C ALA A 64 6.64 -5.52 -13.80
N ASN A 65 7.93 -5.70 -13.49
CA ASN A 65 8.84 -6.66 -14.11
C ASN A 65 9.10 -7.82 -13.14
N GLU A 66 8.71 -9.03 -13.55
CA GLU A 66 8.78 -10.21 -12.69
C GLU A 66 10.22 -10.55 -12.27
N ALA A 67 11.18 -10.47 -13.21
CA ALA A 67 12.58 -10.77 -12.89
C ALA A 67 13.17 -9.81 -11.86
N GLU A 68 12.81 -8.51 -11.94
CA GLU A 68 13.27 -7.51 -10.98
C GLU A 68 12.62 -7.71 -9.60
N VAL A 69 11.36 -8.16 -9.56
CA VAL A 69 10.67 -8.52 -8.31
C VAL A 69 11.35 -9.71 -7.64
N GLU A 70 11.67 -10.78 -8.40
CA GLU A 70 12.40 -11.94 -7.86
C GLU A 70 13.75 -11.54 -7.26
N LEU A 71 14.51 -10.71 -7.97
CA LEU A 71 15.79 -10.19 -7.47
C LEU A 71 15.61 -9.37 -6.18
N ALA A 72 14.56 -8.55 -6.08
CA ALA A 72 14.31 -7.78 -4.85
C ALA A 72 13.97 -8.68 -3.66
N VAL A 73 13.24 -9.78 -3.88
CA VAL A 73 12.95 -10.78 -2.84
C VAL A 73 14.21 -11.55 -2.44
N VAL A 74 15.06 -11.91 -3.40
CA VAL A 74 16.35 -12.57 -3.12
C VAL A 74 17.24 -11.66 -2.27
N ASP A 75 17.43 -10.39 -2.68
CA ASP A 75 18.25 -9.44 -1.93
C ASP A 75 17.71 -9.20 -0.50
N CYS A 76 16.39 -9.18 -0.32
CA CYS A 76 15.78 -9.07 1.01
C CYS A 76 16.15 -10.27 1.89
N VAL A 77 16.11 -11.48 1.32
CA VAL A 77 16.45 -12.71 2.03
C VAL A 77 17.96 -12.79 2.30
N GLU A 78 18.79 -12.35 1.37
CA GLU A 78 20.25 -12.27 1.59
C GLU A 78 20.60 -11.29 2.71
N ALA A 79 19.93 -10.14 2.77
CA ALA A 79 20.16 -9.13 3.79
C ALA A 79 19.68 -9.56 5.19
N PHE A 80 18.55 -10.28 5.30
CA PHE A 80 17.87 -10.49 6.60
C PHE A 80 17.46 -11.94 6.88
N GLY A 81 17.69 -12.88 5.97
CA GLY A 81 17.46 -14.32 6.13
C GLY A 81 16.04 -14.80 5.86
N ARG A 82 15.02 -13.93 5.97
CA ARG A 82 13.59 -14.27 5.85
C ARG A 82 12.73 -13.08 5.43
N ILE A 83 11.43 -13.31 5.21
CA ILE A 83 10.43 -12.25 5.06
C ILE A 83 9.23 -12.62 5.95
N ASP A 84 8.98 -11.83 7.00
CA ASP A 84 7.83 -12.03 7.90
C ASP A 84 6.61 -11.23 7.47
N SER A 85 6.85 -10.07 6.85
CA SER A 85 5.78 -9.13 6.53
C SER A 85 6.00 -8.48 5.17
N LEU A 86 4.90 -8.30 4.42
CA LEU A 86 4.87 -7.50 3.20
C LEU A 86 3.87 -6.36 3.36
N PHE A 87 4.29 -5.13 3.15
CA PHE A 87 3.40 -3.99 2.91
C PHE A 87 3.50 -3.55 1.45
N SER A 88 2.52 -3.95 0.65
CA SER A 88 2.49 -3.71 -0.79
C SER A 88 1.75 -2.42 -1.12
N VAL A 89 2.49 -1.31 -1.20
CA VAL A 89 1.99 0.06 -1.38
C VAL A 89 2.17 0.56 -2.81
N ALA A 90 3.18 0.08 -3.53
CA ALA A 90 3.57 0.59 -4.84
C ALA A 90 2.37 0.69 -5.79
N GLY A 91 2.21 1.87 -6.36
CA GLY A 91 1.10 2.19 -7.25
C GLY A 91 1.08 3.69 -7.54
N GLY A 92 0.03 4.16 -8.18
CA GLY A 92 -0.11 5.58 -8.47
C GLY A 92 -1.36 5.91 -9.26
N SER A 93 -1.66 7.19 -9.38
CA SER A 93 -2.78 7.66 -10.20
C SER A 93 -2.57 7.32 -11.67
N GLY A 94 -3.61 6.80 -12.32
CA GLY A 94 -3.66 6.53 -13.75
C GLY A 94 -3.79 7.80 -14.61
N ARG A 95 -4.08 8.96 -14.02
CA ARG A 95 -4.31 10.23 -14.75
C ARG A 95 -3.18 10.58 -15.71
N ARG A 96 -1.93 10.31 -15.34
CA ARG A 96 -0.76 10.55 -16.22
C ARG A 96 -0.77 9.69 -17.48
N PHE A 97 -1.58 8.64 -17.54
CA PHE A 97 -1.76 7.77 -18.69
C PHE A 97 -3.05 8.09 -19.46
N GLY A 98 -3.89 8.99 -18.94
CA GLY A 98 -5.20 9.31 -19.50
C GLY A 98 -6.36 8.56 -18.82
N ASP A 99 -6.19 8.06 -17.59
CA ASP A 99 -7.30 7.47 -16.81
C ASP A 99 -8.30 8.58 -16.43
N GLY A 100 -9.56 8.29 -16.65
CA GLY A 100 -10.69 9.18 -16.45
C GLY A 100 -12.02 8.43 -16.54
N PRO A 101 -13.11 9.09 -17.02
CA PRO A 101 -14.38 8.45 -17.33
C PRO A 101 -14.20 7.34 -18.37
N ILE A 102 -14.92 6.22 -18.23
CA ILE A 102 -14.69 4.99 -19.01
C ILE A 102 -14.77 5.19 -20.53
N HIS A 103 -15.63 6.10 -20.99
CA HIS A 103 -15.82 6.40 -22.42
C HIS A 103 -14.67 7.22 -23.02
N GLU A 104 -13.76 7.75 -22.21
CA GLU A 104 -12.59 8.54 -22.61
C GLU A 104 -11.27 7.77 -22.41
N VAL A 105 -11.30 6.66 -21.66
CA VAL A 105 -10.08 5.89 -21.34
C VAL A 105 -9.69 5.03 -22.53
N SER A 106 -8.48 5.25 -23.08
CA SER A 106 -7.91 4.36 -24.10
C SER A 106 -7.50 3.00 -23.51
N GLY A 107 -7.40 1.96 -24.36
CA GLY A 107 -6.87 0.66 -23.97
C GLY A 107 -5.48 0.77 -23.31
N ASP A 108 -4.57 1.57 -23.87
CA ASP A 108 -3.23 1.78 -23.32
C ASP A 108 -3.24 2.46 -21.94
N ALA A 109 -4.12 3.43 -21.74
CA ALA A 109 -4.30 4.10 -20.45
C ALA A 109 -4.83 3.13 -19.39
N TRP A 110 -5.80 2.30 -19.79
CA TRP A 110 -6.36 1.23 -18.97
C TRP A 110 -5.26 0.24 -18.54
N ASP A 111 -4.56 -0.36 -19.51
CA ASP A 111 -3.53 -1.36 -19.27
C ASP A 111 -2.36 -0.81 -18.44
N SER A 112 -1.93 0.42 -18.73
CA SER A 112 -0.86 1.09 -17.97
C SER A 112 -1.26 1.32 -16.51
N THR A 113 -2.53 1.67 -16.26
CA THR A 113 -3.04 1.89 -14.90
C THR A 113 -3.17 0.59 -14.12
N LEU A 114 -3.68 -0.48 -14.75
CA LEU A 114 -3.72 -1.82 -14.16
C LEU A 114 -2.32 -2.38 -13.92
N ARG A 115 -1.42 -2.22 -14.89
CA ARG A 115 -0.01 -2.62 -14.75
C ARG A 115 0.64 -1.96 -13.53
N LEU A 116 0.43 -0.64 -13.36
CA LEU A 116 1.03 0.11 -12.26
C LEU A 116 0.49 -0.28 -10.90
N ASN A 117 -0.80 -0.60 -10.77
CA ASN A 117 -1.47 -0.77 -9.48
C ASN A 117 -1.73 -2.24 -9.14
N LEU A 118 -2.33 -3.01 -10.05
CA LEU A 118 -2.73 -4.39 -9.80
C LEU A 118 -1.57 -5.38 -10.06
N ARG A 119 -0.96 -5.30 -11.26
CA ARG A 119 0.12 -6.24 -11.62
C ARG A 119 1.31 -6.14 -10.66
N THR A 120 1.71 -4.94 -10.25
CA THR A 120 2.81 -4.75 -9.30
C THR A 120 2.54 -5.49 -7.99
N GLN A 121 1.35 -5.33 -7.41
CA GLN A 121 1.01 -6.01 -6.16
C GLN A 121 0.92 -7.52 -6.34
N ALA A 122 0.33 -7.99 -7.44
CA ALA A 122 0.21 -9.42 -7.73
C ALA A 122 1.58 -10.10 -7.87
N LEU A 123 2.53 -9.52 -8.62
CA LEU A 123 3.86 -10.08 -8.81
C LEU A 123 4.65 -10.13 -7.49
N VAL A 124 4.64 -9.04 -6.72
CA VAL A 124 5.32 -8.99 -5.42
C VAL A 124 4.71 -9.99 -4.45
N CYS A 125 3.38 -10.10 -4.39
CA CYS A 125 2.71 -11.11 -3.57
C CYS A 125 3.13 -12.52 -3.95
N GLY A 126 3.16 -12.84 -5.24
CA GLY A 126 3.58 -14.16 -5.72
C GLY A 126 4.99 -14.54 -5.28
N ALA A 127 5.96 -13.64 -5.47
CA ALA A 127 7.35 -13.86 -5.07
C ALA A 127 7.51 -13.99 -3.55
N VAL A 128 6.86 -13.11 -2.78
CA VAL A 128 6.92 -13.14 -1.30
C VAL A 128 6.24 -14.39 -0.74
N VAL A 129 5.09 -14.79 -1.28
CA VAL A 129 4.40 -16.02 -0.84
C VAL A 129 5.25 -17.25 -1.10
N ARG A 130 5.89 -17.38 -2.27
CA ARG A 130 6.84 -18.48 -2.53
C ARG A 130 7.92 -18.59 -1.45
N ARG A 131 8.45 -17.41 -1.03
CA ARG A 131 9.45 -17.39 0.05
C ARG A 131 8.83 -17.75 1.41
N MET A 132 7.66 -17.22 1.76
CA MET A 132 6.98 -17.52 3.01
C MET A 132 6.62 -19.01 3.14
N LEU A 133 6.22 -19.66 2.05
CA LEU A 133 5.96 -21.12 2.03
C LEU A 133 7.22 -21.96 2.25
N ALA A 134 8.38 -21.50 1.80
CA ALA A 134 9.66 -22.19 1.91
C ALA A 134 10.38 -21.95 3.25
N GLN A 135 9.88 -21.07 4.12
CA GLN A 135 10.49 -20.77 5.43
C GLN A 135 9.72 -21.41 6.59
N GLU A 136 10.40 -21.69 7.70
CA GLU A 136 9.74 -22.14 8.92
C GLU A 136 8.87 -21.02 9.52
N PRO A 137 7.75 -21.39 10.18
CA PRO A 137 6.97 -20.43 10.96
C PRO A 137 7.85 -19.69 11.97
N ASN A 138 7.51 -18.44 12.27
CA ASN A 138 8.16 -17.70 13.32
C ASN A 138 7.74 -18.18 14.74
N GLU A 139 8.26 -17.55 15.80
CA GLU A 139 7.96 -17.92 17.19
C GLU A 139 6.46 -17.87 17.54
N SER A 140 5.68 -17.00 16.89
CA SER A 140 4.22 -16.94 17.06
C SER A 140 3.45 -17.97 16.23
N GLY A 141 4.19 -18.83 15.49
CA GLY A 141 3.62 -19.90 14.68
C GLY A 141 3.03 -19.42 13.35
N THR A 142 3.33 -18.19 12.91
CA THR A 142 2.91 -17.67 11.59
C THR A 142 4.06 -17.74 10.58
N ARG A 143 3.76 -17.98 9.29
CA ARG A 143 4.75 -17.92 8.21
C ARG A 143 4.88 -16.51 7.65
N GLY A 144 3.80 -15.69 7.75
CA GLY A 144 3.86 -14.32 7.27
C GLY A 144 2.55 -13.55 7.41
N SER A 145 2.65 -12.24 7.19
CA SER A 145 1.52 -11.33 7.10
C SER A 145 1.69 -10.39 5.92
N ILE A 146 0.68 -10.31 5.07
CA ILE A 146 0.64 -9.47 3.86
C ILE A 146 -0.43 -8.42 4.02
N LEU A 147 -0.07 -7.16 3.76
CA LEU A 147 -0.98 -6.04 3.74
C LEU A 147 -0.95 -5.37 2.37
N LEU A 148 -2.10 -5.32 1.71
CA LEU A 148 -2.27 -4.73 0.38
C LEU A 148 -2.83 -3.31 0.47
N MET A 149 -2.47 -2.48 -0.52
CA MET A 149 -2.96 -1.10 -0.62
C MET A 149 -4.15 -1.02 -1.57
N GLY A 150 -5.35 -0.99 -0.99
CA GLY A 150 -6.60 -0.63 -1.66
C GLY A 150 -6.78 0.89 -1.81
N SER A 151 -8.02 1.33 -1.88
CA SER A 151 -8.46 2.74 -1.83
C SER A 151 -9.96 2.81 -1.61
N VAL A 152 -10.46 3.84 -0.92
CA VAL A 152 -11.90 4.11 -0.81
C VAL A 152 -12.56 4.36 -2.17
N THR A 153 -11.82 4.83 -3.17
CA THR A 153 -12.35 5.07 -4.53
C THR A 153 -12.90 3.82 -5.21
N ALA A 154 -12.53 2.63 -4.74
CA ALA A 154 -13.05 1.36 -5.25
C ALA A 154 -14.51 1.10 -4.85
N THR A 155 -14.97 1.63 -3.71
CA THR A 155 -16.29 1.38 -3.14
C THR A 155 -17.11 2.64 -2.89
N ASP A 156 -16.43 3.76 -2.67
CA ASP A 156 -17.06 5.05 -2.30
C ASP A 156 -16.56 6.16 -3.23
N PRO A 157 -16.88 6.08 -4.54
CA PRO A 157 -16.37 7.00 -5.54
C PRO A 157 -16.96 8.41 -5.39
N VAL A 158 -16.18 9.40 -5.77
CA VAL A 158 -16.61 10.79 -5.92
C VAL A 158 -16.19 11.24 -7.33
N PRO A 159 -17.03 10.97 -8.32
CA PRO A 159 -16.67 11.11 -9.75
C PRO A 159 -16.30 12.53 -10.12
N GLU A 160 -16.93 13.54 -9.52
CA GLU A 160 -16.69 14.96 -9.81
C GLU A 160 -15.25 15.40 -9.49
N LEU A 161 -14.57 14.72 -8.60
CA LEU A 161 -13.23 15.08 -8.14
C LEU A 161 -12.18 13.99 -8.45
N PHE A 162 -12.61 12.71 -8.46
CA PHE A 162 -11.74 11.54 -8.52
C PHE A 162 -12.20 10.49 -9.52
N GLY A 163 -12.81 10.89 -10.64
CA GLY A 163 -13.39 10.03 -11.68
C GLY A 163 -12.33 9.25 -12.49
N THR A 164 -11.48 8.46 -11.85
CA THR A 164 -10.46 7.60 -12.48
C THR A 164 -10.92 6.15 -12.45
N HIS A 165 -11.52 5.66 -13.56
CA HIS A 165 -12.21 4.38 -13.58
C HIS A 165 -11.26 3.18 -13.60
N ALA A 166 -10.14 3.24 -14.35
CA ALA A 166 -9.15 2.17 -14.36
C ALA A 166 -8.46 2.02 -13.00
N TYR A 167 -8.17 3.13 -12.31
CA TYR A 167 -7.63 3.10 -10.95
C TYR A 167 -8.62 2.49 -9.95
N ALA A 168 -9.89 2.89 -9.99
CA ALA A 168 -10.92 2.32 -9.12
C ALA A 168 -11.09 0.81 -9.35
N ALA A 169 -11.11 0.37 -10.62
CA ALA A 169 -11.17 -1.04 -10.98
C ALA A 169 -9.94 -1.81 -10.45
N ALA A 170 -8.72 -1.27 -10.63
CA ALA A 170 -7.51 -1.88 -10.09
C ALA A 170 -7.56 -2.04 -8.56
N LYS A 171 -8.03 -1.01 -7.85
CA LYS A 171 -8.14 -1.05 -6.38
C LYS A 171 -9.24 -1.98 -5.89
N GLY A 172 -10.34 -2.13 -6.63
CA GLY A 172 -11.37 -3.16 -6.38
C GLY A 172 -10.84 -4.58 -6.60
N ALA A 173 -10.08 -4.79 -7.68
CA ALA A 173 -9.43 -6.07 -7.97
C ALA A 173 -8.42 -6.49 -6.89
N ILE A 174 -7.71 -5.54 -6.27
CA ILE A 174 -6.81 -5.82 -5.12
C ILE A 174 -7.59 -6.39 -3.93
N THR A 175 -8.81 -5.91 -3.67
CA THR A 175 -9.66 -6.45 -2.60
C THR A 175 -10.06 -7.90 -2.90
N ALA A 176 -10.42 -8.20 -4.14
CA ALA A 176 -10.74 -9.57 -4.55
C ALA A 176 -9.49 -10.49 -4.47
N LEU A 177 -8.32 -10.01 -4.91
CA LEU A 177 -7.05 -10.72 -4.80
C LEU A 177 -6.71 -11.03 -3.33
N MET A 178 -6.85 -10.05 -2.45
CA MET A 178 -6.66 -10.19 -1.00
C MET A 178 -7.52 -11.31 -0.42
N THR A 179 -8.80 -11.34 -0.76
CA THR A 179 -9.75 -12.35 -0.27
C THR A 179 -9.38 -13.75 -0.77
N ALA A 180 -9.05 -13.87 -2.06
CA ALA A 180 -8.62 -15.15 -2.65
C ALA A 180 -7.33 -15.68 -2.01
N MET A 181 -6.32 -14.80 -1.83
CA MET A 181 -5.07 -15.15 -1.18
C MET A 181 -5.27 -15.54 0.30
N ALA A 182 -6.10 -14.80 1.04
CA ALA A 182 -6.39 -15.09 2.44
C ALA A 182 -6.99 -16.51 2.60
N ALA A 183 -7.92 -16.90 1.73
CA ALA A 183 -8.51 -18.22 1.74
C ALA A 183 -7.50 -19.32 1.35
N THR A 184 -6.69 -19.07 0.30
CA THR A 184 -5.74 -20.07 -0.23
C THR A 184 -4.63 -20.39 0.77
N TYR A 185 -4.05 -19.37 1.42
CA TYR A 185 -2.85 -19.53 2.26
C TYR A 185 -3.17 -19.60 3.77
N LEU A 186 -4.45 -19.73 4.14
CA LEU A 186 -4.87 -19.92 5.53
C LEU A 186 -4.26 -21.19 6.17
N PRO A 187 -4.24 -22.36 5.49
CA PRO A 187 -3.60 -23.57 6.05
C PRO A 187 -2.10 -23.40 6.30
N ASP A 188 -1.43 -22.54 5.52
CA ASP A 188 -0.01 -22.22 5.67
C ASP A 188 0.28 -21.17 6.72
N ARG A 189 -0.75 -20.68 7.42
CA ARG A 189 -0.64 -19.61 8.43
C ARG A 189 -0.02 -18.32 7.87
N ILE A 190 -0.37 -17.96 6.64
CA ILE A 190 -0.08 -16.67 6.02
C ILE A 190 -1.38 -15.86 6.06
N ARG A 191 -1.35 -14.71 6.71
CA ARG A 191 -2.48 -13.78 6.78
C ARG A 191 -2.38 -12.77 5.63
N VAL A 192 -3.51 -12.46 5.02
CA VAL A 192 -3.58 -11.45 3.94
C VAL A 192 -4.74 -10.51 4.23
N ASN A 193 -4.45 -9.22 4.35
CA ASN A 193 -5.42 -8.17 4.59
C ASN A 193 -5.16 -6.99 3.66
N ALA A 194 -6.04 -6.01 3.65
CA ALA A 194 -5.87 -4.77 2.90
C ALA A 194 -6.27 -3.55 3.72
N VAL A 195 -5.69 -2.41 3.39
CA VAL A 195 -6.14 -1.09 3.87
C VAL A 195 -6.65 -0.28 2.69
N ALA A 196 -7.67 0.53 2.91
CA ALA A 196 -8.26 1.44 1.92
C ALA A 196 -8.24 2.88 2.45
N PRO A 197 -7.14 3.62 2.24
CA PRO A 197 -7.08 5.02 2.61
C PRO A 197 -7.96 5.89 1.72
N SER A 198 -8.43 7.00 2.28
CA SER A 198 -9.00 8.12 1.53
C SER A 198 -7.92 9.11 1.10
N LEU A 199 -8.27 10.40 0.94
CA LEU A 199 -7.32 11.42 0.52
C LEU A 199 -6.22 11.60 1.58
N THR A 200 -5.02 11.15 1.26
CA THR A 200 -3.84 11.13 2.15
C THR A 200 -2.76 12.08 1.61
N ARG A 201 -2.08 12.79 2.49
CA ARG A 201 -1.00 13.75 2.19
C ARG A 201 0.25 13.01 1.67
N THR A 202 0.36 12.90 0.38
CA THR A 202 1.44 12.20 -0.31
C THR A 202 1.85 12.95 -1.57
N PRO A 203 3.06 12.71 -2.13
CA PRO A 203 3.45 13.30 -3.42
C PRO A 203 2.44 12.99 -4.54
N MET A 204 1.80 11.82 -4.54
CA MET A 204 0.76 11.46 -5.50
C MET A 204 -0.48 12.36 -5.40
N ALA A 205 -0.77 12.88 -4.24
CA ALA A 205 -1.93 13.74 -3.98
C ALA A 205 -1.62 15.24 -4.14
N ALA A 206 -0.46 15.62 -4.68
CA ALA A 206 -0.03 17.02 -4.82
C ALA A 206 -1.06 17.89 -5.55
N ARG A 207 -1.73 17.37 -6.60
CA ARG A 207 -2.82 18.08 -7.29
C ARG A 207 -3.96 18.43 -6.32
N ALA A 208 -4.39 17.45 -5.52
CA ALA A 208 -5.48 17.66 -4.56
C ALA A 208 -5.07 18.60 -3.43
N ALA A 209 -3.82 18.51 -2.97
CA ALA A 209 -3.28 19.40 -1.95
C ALA A 209 -3.16 20.86 -2.41
N GLY A 210 -3.10 21.12 -3.72
CA GLY A 210 -3.07 22.47 -4.30
C GLY A 210 -4.45 22.99 -4.77
N ASP A 211 -5.54 22.28 -4.49
CA ASP A 211 -6.88 22.61 -4.95
C ASP A 211 -7.82 22.84 -3.76
N GLU A 212 -8.12 24.10 -3.45
CA GLU A 212 -8.94 24.47 -2.28
C GLU A 212 -10.36 23.90 -2.33
N GLN A 213 -10.94 23.67 -3.52
CA GLN A 213 -12.25 23.03 -3.64
C GLN A 213 -12.20 21.58 -3.20
N ILE A 214 -11.11 20.86 -3.58
CA ILE A 214 -10.90 19.48 -3.12
C ILE A 214 -10.65 19.44 -1.61
N LEU A 215 -9.86 20.37 -1.07
CA LEU A 215 -9.58 20.42 0.37
C LEU A 215 -10.85 20.77 1.17
N ALA A 216 -11.65 21.73 0.71
CA ALA A 216 -12.93 22.07 1.33
C ALA A 216 -13.90 20.87 1.32
N PHE A 217 -13.99 20.15 0.20
CA PHE A 217 -14.76 18.92 0.12
C PHE A 217 -14.23 17.85 1.08
N ALA A 218 -12.90 17.66 1.11
CA ALA A 218 -12.27 16.67 1.98
C ALA A 218 -12.54 16.96 3.47
N ARG A 219 -12.47 18.23 3.91
CA ARG A 219 -12.83 18.62 5.29
C ARG A 219 -14.24 18.18 5.66
N SER A 220 -15.17 18.25 4.73
CA SER A 220 -16.55 17.83 4.94
C SER A 220 -16.72 16.30 4.82
N LYS A 221 -16.02 15.66 3.87
CA LYS A 221 -16.19 14.25 3.55
C LYS A 221 -15.47 13.31 4.51
N GLN A 222 -14.29 13.72 5.02
CA GLN A 222 -13.45 12.97 5.97
C GLN A 222 -13.15 13.81 7.24
N PRO A 223 -14.17 14.17 8.01
CA PRO A 223 -14.05 15.17 9.07
C PRO A 223 -13.08 14.79 10.20
N LEU A 224 -12.83 13.50 10.44
CA LEU A 224 -11.86 13.05 11.44
C LEU A 224 -10.41 13.29 11.00
N ALA A 225 -10.16 13.43 9.69
CA ALA A 225 -8.84 13.73 9.15
C ALA A 225 -8.60 15.26 8.96
N GLY A 226 -9.62 16.07 9.11
CA GLY A 226 -9.58 17.50 8.79
C GLY A 226 -9.56 17.74 7.29
N GLU A 227 -8.41 17.74 6.63
CA GLU A 227 -8.30 17.92 5.17
C GLU A 227 -7.81 16.66 4.47
N MET A 228 -6.64 16.21 4.87
CA MET A 228 -5.98 15.03 4.32
C MET A 228 -5.46 14.19 5.47
N LEU A 229 -5.61 12.87 5.36
CA LEU A 229 -4.98 11.93 6.28
C LEU A 229 -3.47 12.17 6.34
N ASP A 230 -2.88 12.04 7.52
CA ASP A 230 -1.45 11.89 7.64
C ASP A 230 -1.03 10.47 7.20
N PRO A 231 0.04 10.32 6.40
CA PRO A 231 0.55 9.00 6.03
C PRO A 231 0.83 8.07 7.22
N ASP A 232 1.15 8.63 8.39
CA ASP A 232 1.42 7.87 9.60
C ASP A 232 0.17 7.17 10.16
N GLU A 233 -1.02 7.68 9.94
CA GLU A 233 -2.28 7.00 10.34
C GLU A 233 -2.44 5.67 9.60
N VAL A 234 -2.04 5.63 8.32
CA VAL A 234 -2.00 4.38 7.55
C VAL A 234 -0.88 3.46 8.05
N ALA A 235 0.28 4.02 8.39
CA ALA A 235 1.40 3.26 8.94
C ALA A 235 1.08 2.60 10.29
N GLN A 236 0.31 3.26 11.16
CA GLN A 236 -0.16 2.68 12.44
C GLN A 236 -1.05 1.45 12.21
N ALA A 237 -2.00 1.54 11.30
CA ALA A 237 -2.84 0.40 10.92
C ALA A 237 -2.00 -0.73 10.29
N ALA A 238 -0.98 -0.39 9.50
CA ALA A 238 -0.07 -1.38 8.93
C ALA A 238 0.73 -2.11 10.03
N VAL A 239 1.20 -1.44 11.06
CA VAL A 239 1.85 -2.10 12.22
C VAL A 239 0.90 -3.10 12.87
N TYR A 240 -0.37 -2.73 13.10
CA TYR A 240 -1.37 -3.65 13.65
C TYR A 240 -1.51 -4.92 12.78
N PHE A 241 -1.74 -4.77 11.48
CA PHE A 241 -1.94 -5.92 10.58
C PHE A 241 -0.70 -6.80 10.42
N LEU A 242 0.49 -6.23 10.52
CA LEU A 242 1.74 -6.95 10.33
C LEU A 242 2.32 -7.51 11.63
N SER A 243 1.79 -7.13 12.80
CA SER A 243 2.18 -7.64 14.12
C SER A 243 1.31 -8.83 14.56
N ASP A 244 1.64 -9.40 15.73
CA ASP A 244 0.87 -10.48 16.37
C ASP A 244 -0.45 -10.01 17.01
N GLU A 245 -0.65 -8.70 17.14
CA GLU A 245 -1.92 -8.14 17.61
C GLU A 245 -3.09 -8.54 16.72
N SER A 246 -2.83 -8.77 15.43
CA SER A 246 -3.82 -9.21 14.44
C SER A 246 -3.70 -10.68 14.04
N ARG A 247 -3.12 -11.53 14.90
CA ARG A 247 -2.84 -12.95 14.59
C ARG A 247 -4.04 -13.78 14.12
N THR A 248 -5.25 -13.37 14.46
CA THR A 248 -6.51 -14.01 14.07
C THR A 248 -7.27 -13.24 12.99
N VAL A 249 -6.67 -12.21 12.40
CA VAL A 249 -7.30 -11.33 11.40
C VAL A 249 -6.72 -11.60 10.02
N THR A 250 -7.55 -12.10 9.11
CA THR A 250 -7.22 -12.31 7.69
C THR A 250 -8.45 -12.07 6.81
N GLY A 251 -8.27 -11.73 5.55
CA GLY A 251 -9.35 -11.44 4.60
C GLY A 251 -10.10 -10.14 4.87
N GLN A 252 -9.52 -9.21 5.65
CA GLN A 252 -10.17 -7.95 6.02
C GLN A 252 -9.68 -6.76 5.21
N LEU A 253 -10.62 -5.92 4.81
CA LEU A 253 -10.36 -4.59 4.25
C LEU A 253 -10.69 -3.54 5.32
N LEU A 254 -9.67 -2.84 5.82
CA LEU A 254 -9.87 -1.73 6.75
C LEU A 254 -9.82 -0.40 6.00
N LYS A 255 -10.88 0.36 6.03
CA LYS A 255 -10.91 1.74 5.55
C LYS A 255 -10.28 2.65 6.60
N ILE A 256 -9.28 3.44 6.17
CA ILE A 256 -8.64 4.49 6.96
C ILE A 256 -8.99 5.77 6.24
N ASP A 257 -10.14 6.33 6.56
CA ASP A 257 -10.79 7.27 5.66
C ASP A 257 -11.40 8.50 6.34
N GLY A 258 -11.14 8.69 7.63
CA GLY A 258 -11.64 9.84 8.38
C GLY A 258 -13.16 10.01 8.38
N GLY A 259 -13.91 8.95 8.04
CA GLY A 259 -15.37 8.96 7.92
C GLY A 259 -15.88 9.07 6.48
N TRP A 260 -15.00 9.09 5.47
CA TRP A 260 -15.36 9.24 4.05
C TRP A 260 -16.47 8.31 3.60
N SER A 261 -16.37 7.02 3.86
CA SER A 261 -17.31 6.01 3.34
C SER A 261 -18.65 5.96 4.06
N VAL A 262 -18.76 6.55 5.26
CA VAL A 262 -20.01 6.59 6.03
C VAL A 262 -20.66 7.97 6.02
N ASN A 263 -20.03 8.94 5.38
CA ASN A 263 -20.50 10.32 5.30
C ASN A 263 -21.16 10.57 3.93
N SER A 264 -22.44 10.97 3.92
CA SER A 264 -23.25 11.21 2.71
C SER A 264 -23.00 12.56 2.02
N VAL A 265 -22.03 13.36 2.47
CA VAL A 265 -21.67 14.63 1.82
C VAL A 265 -21.24 14.41 0.38
N SER A 266 -21.81 15.19 -0.53
CA SER A 266 -21.47 15.25 -1.95
C SER A 266 -20.80 16.59 -2.29
N PRO A 267 -19.97 16.66 -3.35
CA PRO A 267 -19.46 17.95 -3.84
C PRO A 267 -20.59 18.87 -4.26
N ALA A 268 -20.33 20.17 -4.22
CA ALA A 268 -21.28 21.13 -4.77
C ALA A 268 -21.52 20.86 -6.28
N PRO A 269 -22.77 20.93 -6.77
CA PRO A 269 -23.08 20.70 -8.17
C PRO A 269 -22.36 21.75 -9.06
N GLY A 270 -21.85 21.33 -10.21
CA GLY A 270 -21.41 22.25 -11.26
C GLY A 270 -19.97 22.14 -11.75
N ARG A 271 -19.21 21.10 -11.40
CA ARG A 271 -17.90 20.87 -12.04
C ARG A 271 -18.04 19.83 -13.17
N PRO A 272 -17.77 20.17 -14.46
CA PRO A 272 -17.59 19.15 -15.49
C PRO A 272 -16.43 18.22 -15.15
N LEU A 273 -16.56 16.96 -15.53
CA LEU A 273 -15.51 15.93 -15.36
C LEU A 273 -14.23 16.29 -16.10
#